data_28fdef8829e099f04da4321aac50406d
#
_entry.id   28fdef8829e099f04da4321aac50406d
#
_cell.length_a   1.000
_cell.length_b   1.000
_cell.length_c   1.000
_cell.angle_alpha   90.00
_cell.angle_beta   90.00
_cell.angle_gamma   90.00
#
_symmetry.space_group_name_H-M   'P 1'
#
loop_
_entity.id
_entity.type
_entity.pdbx_description
1 polymer ?
#
loop_
_entity_poly.entity_id
_entity_poly.type
_entity_poly.pdbx_seq_one_letter_code
_entity_poly.pdbx_strand_id
1 'polypeptide(L)'
;MTDIVDVYLVAAGKYHDIDFARLELLKLLAAHEEIKVTTVSDYENIKEIEKCSFMISYTCDVRPSEGAQSSIRKWVESGGRW
;
A
#
# COMPACT_ATOMS: atom_id res chain seq x y z
N MET A 1 -2.11 5.00 25.50
CA MET A 1 -1.99 5.63 24.17
C MET A 1 -1.85 4.54 23.12
N THR A 2 -2.71 4.54 22.13
CA THR A 2 -2.70 3.52 21.09
C THR A 2 -1.70 3.92 20.00
N ASP A 3 -0.82 3.01 19.61
CA ASP A 3 0.10 3.24 18.52
C ASP A 3 -0.66 3.30 17.20
N ILE A 4 -0.29 4.25 16.36
CA ILE A 4 -0.89 4.38 15.04
C ILE A 4 -0.24 3.36 14.09
N VAL A 5 -1.08 2.64 13.36
CA VAL A 5 -0.63 1.69 12.33
C VAL A 5 -0.80 2.38 10.98
N ASP A 6 0.32 2.64 10.31
CA ASP A 6 0.30 3.27 8.99
C ASP A 6 0.20 2.20 7.91
N VAL A 7 -0.90 2.21 7.17
CA VAL A 7 -1.13 1.29 6.06
C VAL A 7 -0.97 2.03 4.74
N TYR A 8 -0.16 1.47 3.86
CA TYR A 8 0.05 2.00 2.52
C TYR A 8 -0.73 1.14 1.53
N LEU A 9 -1.77 1.72 0.94
CA LEU A 9 -2.66 1.00 0.02
C LEU A 9 -2.39 1.43 -1.42
N VAL A 10 -1.89 0.50 -2.23
CA VAL A 10 -1.72 0.71 -3.67
C VAL A 10 -2.92 0.08 -4.38
N ALA A 11 -3.78 0.91 -4.97
CA ALA A 11 -4.97 0.45 -5.68
C ALA A 11 -5.04 1.13 -7.04
N ALA A 12 -4.83 0.36 -8.10
CA ALA A 12 -4.81 0.88 -9.47
C ALA A 12 -4.93 -0.24 -10.49
N GLY A 13 -5.29 0.11 -11.72
CA GLY A 13 -5.33 -0.87 -12.81
C GLY A 13 -6.37 -0.52 -13.86
N LYS A 14 -6.36 -1.30 -14.96
CA LYS A 14 -7.17 -1.00 -16.15
C LYS A 14 -8.45 -1.82 -16.25
N TYR A 15 -8.46 -3.04 -15.73
CA TYR A 15 -9.48 -4.03 -16.07
C TYR A 15 -10.41 -4.41 -14.94
N HIS A 16 -10.21 -3.86 -13.77
CA HIS A 16 -11.04 -4.12 -12.59
C HIS A 16 -11.68 -2.82 -12.11
N ASP A 17 -12.79 -2.94 -11.40
CA ASP A 17 -13.39 -1.79 -10.74
C ASP A 17 -12.54 -1.40 -9.53
N ILE A 18 -11.50 -0.65 -9.80
CA ILE A 18 -10.51 -0.27 -8.79
C ILE A 18 -11.11 0.67 -7.75
N ASP A 19 -11.98 1.57 -8.17
CA ASP A 19 -12.63 2.50 -7.23
C ASP A 19 -13.51 1.76 -6.22
N PHE A 20 -14.25 0.76 -6.69
CA PHE A 20 -15.06 -0.07 -5.82
C PHE A 20 -14.18 -0.85 -4.83
N ALA A 21 -13.13 -1.49 -5.33
CA ALA A 21 -12.20 -2.26 -4.50
C ALA A 21 -11.51 -1.38 -3.47
N ARG A 22 -11.05 -0.21 -3.88
CA ARG A 22 -10.43 0.77 -2.98
C ARG A 22 -11.39 1.17 -1.87
N LEU A 23 -12.65 1.47 -2.23
CA LEU A 23 -13.67 1.87 -1.26
C LEU A 23 -13.93 0.76 -0.24
N GLU A 24 -14.07 -0.48 -0.69
CA GLU A 24 -14.33 -1.60 0.20
C GLU A 24 -13.15 -1.85 1.15
N LEU A 25 -11.91 -1.75 0.65
CA LEU A 25 -10.72 -1.88 1.50
C LEU A 25 -10.63 -0.75 2.52
N LEU A 26 -10.94 0.49 2.10
CA LEU A 26 -10.94 1.63 3.01
C LEU A 26 -11.99 1.49 4.10
N LYS A 27 -13.17 0.99 3.77
CA LYS A 27 -14.23 0.71 4.76
C LYS A 27 -13.78 -0.33 5.78
N LEU A 28 -13.14 -1.40 5.31
CA LEU A 28 -12.64 -2.45 6.17
C LEU A 28 -11.59 -1.91 7.15
N LEU A 29 -10.67 -1.10 6.65
CA LEU A 29 -9.62 -0.52 7.47
C LEU A 29 -10.15 0.57 8.41
N ALA A 30 -11.17 1.32 7.98
CA ALA A 30 -11.76 2.39 8.80
C ALA A 30 -12.47 1.87 10.04
N ALA A 31 -12.77 0.57 10.12
CA ALA A 31 -13.34 -0.03 11.33
C ALA A 31 -12.36 -0.03 12.51
N HIS A 32 -11.08 0.28 12.26
CA HIS A 32 -10.02 0.30 13.26
C HIS A 32 -9.48 1.71 13.44
N GLU A 33 -9.73 2.31 14.59
CA GLU A 33 -9.33 3.70 14.86
C GLU A 33 -7.82 3.92 14.83
N GLU A 34 -7.04 2.90 15.18
CA GLU A 34 -5.59 2.95 15.19
C GLU A 34 -4.95 2.91 13.80
N ILE A 35 -5.72 2.63 12.77
CA ILE A 35 -5.20 2.53 11.41
C ILE A 35 -5.34 3.86 10.67
N LYS A 36 -4.23 4.32 10.11
CA LYS A 36 -4.17 5.47 9.20
C LYS A 36 -3.77 4.94 7.83
N VAL A 37 -4.57 5.24 6.81
CA VAL A 37 -4.35 4.73 5.46
C VAL A 37 -3.90 5.86 4.54
N THR A 38 -2.83 5.60 3.79
CA THR A 38 -2.43 6.41 2.64
C THR A 38 -2.71 5.58 1.39
N THR A 39 -3.57 6.09 0.51
CA THR A 39 -3.91 5.39 -0.73
C THR A 39 -3.23 6.07 -1.92
N VAL A 40 -2.65 5.25 -2.80
CA VAL A 40 -1.88 5.71 -3.95
C VAL A 40 -2.17 4.82 -5.16
N SER A 41 -1.67 5.23 -6.33
CA SER A 41 -1.90 4.52 -7.59
C SER A 41 -0.65 3.85 -8.15
N ASP A 42 0.48 3.95 -7.48
CA ASP A 42 1.73 3.35 -7.95
C ASP A 42 2.64 2.99 -6.78
N TYR A 43 3.82 2.45 -7.09
CA TYR A 43 4.80 2.00 -6.12
C TYR A 43 6.04 2.91 -6.06
N GLU A 44 5.96 4.13 -6.59
CA GLU A 44 7.16 4.95 -6.79
C GLU A 44 7.61 5.74 -5.57
N ASN A 45 6.72 5.92 -4.56
CA ASN A 45 7.09 6.66 -3.36
C ASN A 45 7.72 5.73 -2.32
N ILE A 46 8.97 5.38 -2.55
CA ILE A 46 9.69 4.41 -1.74
C ILE A 46 9.84 4.86 -0.28
N LYS A 47 10.04 6.14 -0.05
CA LYS A 47 10.18 6.66 1.32
C LYS A 47 8.94 6.38 2.17
N GLU A 48 7.75 6.53 1.58
CA GLU A 48 6.50 6.26 2.27
C GLU A 48 6.29 4.75 2.48
N ILE A 49 6.67 3.94 1.49
CA ILE A 49 6.61 2.48 1.61
C ILE A 49 7.48 2.00 2.76
N GLU A 50 8.70 2.51 2.85
CA GLU A 50 9.65 2.11 3.91
C GLU A 50 9.17 2.49 5.31
N LYS A 51 8.36 3.54 5.43
CA LYS A 51 7.83 4.02 6.72
C LYS A 51 6.58 3.30 7.15
N CYS A 52 5.84 2.67 6.25
CA CYS A 52 4.55 2.09 6.59
C CYS A 52 4.71 0.85 7.49
N SER A 53 3.66 0.56 8.24
CA SER A 53 3.61 -0.66 9.06
C SER A 53 3.41 -1.87 8.17
N PHE A 54 2.55 -1.76 7.16
CA PHE A 54 2.43 -2.76 6.11
C PHE A 54 1.79 -2.14 4.86
N MET A 55 1.99 -2.81 3.72
CA MET A 55 1.47 -2.39 2.43
C MET A 55 0.45 -3.41 1.93
N ILE A 56 -0.67 -2.91 1.40
CA ILE A 56 -1.68 -3.72 0.72
C ILE A 56 -1.69 -3.31 -0.75
N SER A 57 -1.74 -4.28 -1.65
CA SER A 57 -1.84 -4.02 -3.08
C SER A 57 -3.10 -4.66 -3.66
N TYR A 58 -3.84 -3.89 -4.42
CA TYR A 58 -4.90 -4.38 -5.29
C TYR A 58 -4.69 -3.74 -6.66
N THR A 59 -3.93 -4.43 -7.51
CA THR A 59 -3.48 -3.84 -8.77
C THR A 59 -3.67 -4.79 -9.93
N CYS A 60 -3.85 -4.22 -11.11
CA CYS A 60 -3.91 -4.95 -12.37
C CYS A 60 -3.06 -4.19 -13.39
N ASP A 61 -2.01 -4.84 -13.88
CA ASP A 61 -1.10 -4.27 -14.88
C ASP A 61 -0.41 -2.98 -14.43
N VAL A 62 -0.08 -2.91 -13.13
CA VAL A 62 0.71 -1.81 -12.56
C VAL A 62 2.10 -2.35 -12.23
N ARG A 63 3.11 -1.82 -12.90
CA ARG A 63 4.51 -2.24 -12.69
C ARG A 63 5.31 -1.14 -12.03
N PRO A 64 5.99 -1.43 -10.92
CA PRO A 64 6.97 -0.50 -10.36
C PRO A 64 8.13 -0.31 -11.34
N SER A 65 8.78 0.85 -11.29
CA SER A 65 10.03 1.06 -12.02
C SER A 65 11.11 0.09 -11.51
N GLU A 66 12.18 -0.11 -12.28
CA GLU A 66 13.27 -0.99 -11.85
C GLU A 66 13.88 -0.54 -10.52
N GLY A 67 14.02 0.77 -10.34
CA GLY A 67 14.51 1.33 -9.08
C GLY A 67 13.56 1.04 -7.93
N ALA A 68 12.25 1.21 -8.16
CA ALA A 68 11.23 0.90 -7.15
C ALA A 68 11.23 -0.58 -6.81
N GLN A 69 11.31 -1.46 -7.80
CA GLN A 69 11.37 -2.90 -7.58
C GLN A 69 12.56 -3.30 -6.69
N SER A 70 13.73 -2.73 -6.97
CA SER A 70 14.93 -2.99 -6.20
C SER A 70 14.77 -2.52 -4.74
N SER A 71 14.21 -1.34 -4.55
CA SER A 71 14.01 -0.77 -3.22
C SER A 71 12.96 -1.54 -2.41
N ILE A 72 11.87 -1.94 -3.04
CA ILE A 72 10.82 -2.74 -2.39
C ILE A 72 11.37 -4.11 -1.99
N ARG A 73 12.17 -4.72 -2.86
CA ARG A 73 12.82 -5.99 -2.57
C ARG A 73 13.69 -5.90 -1.32
N LYS A 74 14.52 -4.86 -1.24
CA LYS A 74 15.36 -4.63 -0.06
C LYS A 74 14.52 -4.40 1.19
N TRP A 75 13.43 -3.67 1.06
CA TRP A 75 12.51 -3.41 2.18
C TRP A 75 11.89 -4.71 2.70
N VAL A 76 11.39 -5.57 1.82
CA VAL A 76 10.83 -6.87 2.21
C VAL A 76 11.90 -7.76 2.86
N GLU A 77 13.11 -7.79 2.28
CA GLU A 77 14.22 -8.57 2.82
C GLU A 77 14.63 -8.11 4.23
N SER A 78 14.44 -6.82 4.53
CA SER A 78 14.76 -6.26 5.85
C SER A 78 13.61 -6.34 6.86
N GLY A 79 12.51 -7.00 6.50
CA GLY A 79 11.38 -7.22 7.40
C GLY A 79 10.12 -6.44 7.08
N GLY A 80 10.09 -5.74 5.95
CA GLY A 80 8.88 -5.05 5.49
C GLY A 80 7.75 -6.02 5.22
N ARG A 81 6.52 -5.62 5.50
CA ARG A 81 5.32 -6.45 5.33
C ARG A 81 4.49 -5.98 4.15
N TRP A 82 4.25 -6.91 3.25
CA TRP A 82 3.46 -6.64 2.05
C TRP A 82 2.49 -7.77 1.79
#